data_e585bc34d96b6063eceb9dd6b9246236
#
_entry.id   e585bc34d96b6063eceb9dd6b9246236
#
_cell.length_a   1.000
_cell.length_b   1.000
_cell.length_c   1.000
_cell.angle_alpha   90.00
_cell.angle_beta   90.00
_cell.angle_gamma   90.00
#
_symmetry.space_group_name_H-M   'P 1'
#
loop_
_entity.id
_entity.type
_entity.pdbx_description
1 polymer ?
#
loop_
_entity_poly.entity_id
_entity_poly.type
_entity_poly.pdbx_seq_one_letter_code
_entity_poly.pdbx_strand_id
1 'polypeptide(L)'
;MEANKQKTLKGSFSLFGKGLHTGLSLTVTFNPAPENTGYKIQRIDIDGQPTIDAVAEKVVDTQRGTVLAQGDVKVSTVEHGLAALYAMGIDNCLIQVNGPEFPILDGSAAMYVEKIKQVGIEEQNAPKDWYIIRKKLEVRDEVSGSCITILPDDQFSITAMCSFQSKFISSQFATLDNIDSFATEIAPARTFVFVRDIEPLLQANLIKGGDLDNAIVIYERQTTQERLDTLADMLHLPHKDATELGYIQHKPLVWDNECTRHKLLDIIGDMALIGKPIKGRIVATRPGHTINNKFARLMRKEIRKHEIQAPIYDPNDTPVMDNIRIRELLPHRYPMQLVDKVTSIGPTTIVGVKNVTANEPFFTGHFPQEPVMPGVLQIEAMAQCGGLLVLNQLEEPERWSTYFLKIDNVKFRQKVVPGDTLLFRVELLNPVRHGISSMKGYMFVGDKVVSEATFTAQIVKNK
;
A
#
# COMPACT_ATOMS: atom_id res chain seq x y z
N MET A 1 11.88 15.63 -10.35
CA MET A 1 11.00 15.37 -9.20
C MET A 1 11.80 14.55 -8.19
N GLU A 2 11.97 15.02 -6.97
CA GLU A 2 12.60 14.21 -5.92
C GLU A 2 11.84 12.90 -5.77
N ALA A 3 12.57 11.78 -5.77
CA ALA A 3 11.97 10.47 -5.56
C ALA A 3 11.27 10.48 -4.20
N ASN A 4 9.96 10.20 -4.19
CA ASN A 4 9.17 10.14 -2.97
C ASN A 4 9.74 9.00 -2.11
N LYS A 5 10.35 9.35 -0.97
CA LYS A 5 11.11 8.43 -0.11
C LYS A 5 10.18 7.69 0.84
N GLN A 6 10.61 6.50 1.28
CA GLN A 6 9.96 5.80 2.39
C GLN A 6 10.07 6.63 3.68
N LYS A 7 9.14 6.39 4.61
CA LYS A 7 9.06 7.12 5.87
C LYS A 7 8.89 6.14 7.04
N THR A 8 9.49 6.51 8.16
CA THR A 8 9.29 5.86 9.46
C THR A 8 9.03 6.91 10.54
N LEU A 9 8.74 6.48 11.74
CA LEU A 9 8.64 7.37 12.90
C LEU A 9 10.02 7.91 13.27
N LYS A 10 10.10 9.17 13.71
CA LYS A 10 11.35 9.76 14.21
C LYS A 10 11.69 9.28 15.63
N GLY A 11 10.69 8.84 16.39
CA GLY A 11 10.85 8.31 17.74
C GLY A 11 9.73 7.33 18.07
N SER A 12 9.86 6.63 19.19
CA SER A 12 8.84 5.69 19.67
C SER A 12 7.78 6.40 20.51
N PHE A 13 6.55 5.87 20.48
CA PHE A 13 5.49 6.29 21.39
C PHE A 13 4.66 5.09 21.84
N SER A 14 4.03 5.21 23.01
CA SER A 14 3.14 4.20 23.55
C SER A 14 1.75 4.77 23.83
N LEU A 15 0.74 3.93 23.67
CA LEU A 15 -0.64 4.19 24.07
C LEU A 15 -1.10 3.07 25.00
N PHE A 16 -1.83 3.44 26.04
CA PHE A 16 -2.36 2.54 27.04
C PHE A 16 -3.89 2.64 27.09
N GLY A 17 -4.56 1.52 27.25
CA GLY A 17 -6.02 1.47 27.35
C GLY A 17 -6.56 0.06 27.54
N LYS A 18 -7.87 -0.08 27.50
CA LYS A 18 -8.56 -1.36 27.56
C LYS A 18 -8.70 -1.97 26.16
N GLY A 19 -8.61 -3.29 26.04
CA GLY A 19 -9.03 -4.01 24.84
C GLY A 19 -10.55 -4.02 24.76
N LEU A 20 -11.12 -3.72 23.58
CA LEU A 20 -12.57 -3.69 23.36
C LEU A 20 -13.22 -5.02 23.69
N HIS A 21 -12.65 -6.12 23.19
CA HIS A 21 -13.23 -7.45 23.32
C HIS A 21 -12.78 -8.18 24.59
N THR A 22 -11.50 -8.06 24.92
CA THR A 22 -10.90 -8.76 26.06
C THR A 22 -11.11 -8.08 27.39
N GLY A 23 -11.27 -6.75 27.40
CA GLY A 23 -11.29 -5.93 28.61
C GLY A 23 -9.94 -5.83 29.34
N LEU A 24 -8.88 -6.41 28.79
CA LEU A 24 -7.54 -6.38 29.37
C LEU A 24 -6.94 -4.99 29.31
N SER A 25 -6.09 -4.67 30.30
CA SER A 25 -5.25 -3.48 30.26
C SER A 25 -4.05 -3.73 29.33
N LEU A 26 -4.00 -2.99 28.24
CA LEU A 26 -3.07 -3.21 27.13
C LEU A 26 -2.22 -1.97 26.85
N THR A 27 -1.00 -2.21 26.45
CA THR A 27 -0.09 -1.19 25.94
C THR A 27 0.34 -1.56 24.53
N VAL A 28 0.23 -0.63 23.61
CA VAL A 28 0.77 -0.74 22.26
C VAL A 28 1.85 0.32 22.08
N THR A 29 3.03 -0.08 21.58
CA THR A 29 4.18 0.79 21.34
C THR A 29 4.55 0.76 19.86
N PHE A 30 4.63 1.92 19.25
CA PHE A 30 5.02 2.12 17.87
C PHE A 30 6.46 2.58 17.82
N ASN A 31 7.30 1.84 17.11
CA ASN A 31 8.73 2.09 17.01
C ASN A 31 9.15 2.37 15.56
N PRO A 32 10.18 3.21 15.33
CA PRO A 32 10.83 3.29 14.04
C PRO A 32 11.26 1.90 13.57
N ALA A 33 11.25 1.69 12.25
CA ALA A 33 11.74 0.44 11.66
C ALA A 33 12.61 0.73 10.43
N PRO A 34 13.57 -0.15 10.09
CA PRO A 34 14.41 -0.01 8.92
C PRO A 34 13.61 0.05 7.62
N GLU A 35 14.25 0.52 6.57
CA GLU A 35 13.72 0.53 5.21
C GLU A 35 13.22 -0.86 4.78
N ASN A 36 12.14 -0.88 3.99
CA ASN A 36 11.54 -2.10 3.44
C ASN A 36 11.03 -3.11 4.51
N THR A 37 10.83 -2.67 5.75
CA THR A 37 10.27 -3.51 6.82
C THR A 37 8.77 -3.72 6.67
N GLY A 38 8.04 -2.69 6.19
CA GLY A 38 6.58 -2.65 6.27
C GLY A 38 6.09 -2.54 7.71
N TYR A 39 4.87 -3.01 7.97
CA TYR A 39 4.33 -3.05 9.34
C TYR A 39 4.49 -4.43 9.93
N LYS A 40 5.08 -4.51 11.12
CA LYS A 40 5.27 -5.74 11.88
C LYS A 40 4.70 -5.58 13.28
N ILE A 41 3.91 -6.56 13.72
CA ILE A 41 3.31 -6.57 15.05
C ILE A 41 3.98 -7.65 15.89
N GLN A 42 4.60 -7.25 16.99
CA GLN A 42 5.34 -8.12 17.90
C GLN A 42 4.61 -8.29 19.24
N ARG A 43 4.35 -9.52 19.63
CA ARG A 43 3.78 -9.89 20.93
C ARG A 43 4.88 -10.00 21.99
N ILE A 44 5.03 -8.94 22.81
CA ILE A 44 6.10 -8.89 23.82
C ILE A 44 5.78 -9.62 25.13
N ASP A 45 4.56 -10.06 25.31
CA ASP A 45 4.07 -10.85 26.45
C ASP A 45 4.24 -12.36 26.26
N ILE A 46 4.69 -12.81 25.09
CA ILE A 46 4.93 -14.22 24.74
C ILE A 46 6.44 -14.46 24.64
N ASP A 47 6.90 -15.59 25.20
CA ASP A 47 8.30 -16.00 25.09
C ASP A 47 8.77 -16.06 23.65
N GLY A 48 9.97 -15.56 23.38
CA GLY A 48 10.52 -15.43 22.02
C GLY A 48 9.96 -14.27 21.23
N GLN A 49 9.04 -13.49 21.79
CA GLN A 49 8.46 -12.27 21.21
C GLN A 49 8.10 -12.40 19.72
N PRO A 50 7.20 -13.33 19.38
CA PRO A 50 6.86 -13.65 18.00
C PRO A 50 6.30 -12.42 17.28
N THR A 51 6.64 -12.33 15.98
CA THR A 51 6.27 -11.20 15.12
C THR A 51 5.32 -11.65 14.03
N ILE A 52 4.27 -10.88 13.76
CA ILE A 52 3.29 -11.08 12.70
C ILE A 52 3.47 -9.98 11.67
N ASP A 53 3.63 -10.34 10.40
CA ASP A 53 3.57 -9.38 9.31
C ASP A 53 2.14 -8.86 9.15
N ALA A 54 1.95 -7.55 9.15
CA ALA A 54 0.62 -6.94 8.97
C ALA A 54 0.24 -6.92 7.48
N VAL A 55 -0.15 -8.09 6.97
CA VAL A 55 -0.55 -8.30 5.59
C VAL A 55 -1.85 -9.12 5.49
N ALA A 56 -2.61 -8.93 4.41
CA ALA A 56 -3.94 -9.49 4.26
C ALA A 56 -4.00 -11.03 4.37
N GLU A 57 -2.93 -11.74 4.01
CA GLU A 57 -2.85 -13.20 4.16
C GLU A 57 -2.80 -13.68 5.60
N LYS A 58 -2.41 -12.81 6.53
CA LYS A 58 -2.35 -13.10 7.97
C LYS A 58 -3.67 -12.83 8.69
N VAL A 59 -4.68 -12.28 8.02
CA VAL A 59 -6.02 -12.08 8.58
C VAL A 59 -6.72 -13.43 8.71
N VAL A 60 -7.15 -13.76 9.92
CA VAL A 60 -7.83 -15.02 10.26
C VAL A 60 -9.28 -14.84 10.68
N ASP A 61 -9.66 -13.65 11.12
CA ASP A 61 -11.04 -13.32 11.46
C ASP A 61 -11.34 -11.85 11.13
N THR A 62 -12.59 -11.59 10.72
CA THR A 62 -13.09 -10.27 10.29
C THR A 62 -14.50 -9.98 10.80
N GLN A 63 -15.01 -10.72 11.77
CA GLN A 63 -16.41 -10.58 12.20
C GLN A 63 -16.68 -9.28 12.94
N ARG A 64 -15.75 -8.82 13.78
CA ARG A 64 -15.94 -7.63 14.65
C ARG A 64 -14.70 -6.72 14.69
N GLY A 65 -13.79 -6.89 13.80
CA GLY A 65 -12.51 -6.20 13.69
C GLY A 65 -11.55 -7.06 12.91
N THR A 66 -10.38 -6.57 12.66
CA THR A 66 -9.36 -7.31 11.92
C THR A 66 -8.44 -8.05 12.89
N VAL A 67 -8.41 -9.37 12.78
CA VAL A 67 -7.54 -10.25 13.58
C VAL A 67 -6.44 -10.82 12.71
N LEU A 68 -5.20 -10.51 13.06
CA LEU A 68 -4.00 -11.08 12.43
C LEU A 68 -3.47 -12.25 13.24
N ALA A 69 -2.92 -13.27 12.55
CA ALA A 69 -2.30 -14.41 13.21
C ALA A 69 -1.06 -14.93 12.47
N GLN A 70 -0.16 -15.52 13.25
CA GLN A 70 0.95 -16.37 12.78
C GLN A 70 1.09 -17.58 13.70
N GLY A 71 0.75 -18.78 13.18
CA GLY A 71 0.56 -19.95 14.03
C GLY A 71 -0.54 -19.68 15.06
N ASP A 72 -0.26 -19.97 16.33
CA ASP A 72 -1.20 -19.76 17.43
C ASP A 72 -1.21 -18.33 17.99
N VAL A 73 -0.29 -17.49 17.53
CA VAL A 73 -0.18 -16.10 18.00
C VAL A 73 -1.14 -15.23 17.25
N LYS A 74 -1.99 -14.49 17.98
CA LYS A 74 -3.03 -13.61 17.41
C LYS A 74 -2.96 -12.19 18.00
N VAL A 75 -3.36 -11.21 17.19
CA VAL A 75 -3.60 -9.82 17.62
C VAL A 75 -4.84 -9.29 16.90
N SER A 76 -5.77 -8.71 17.64
CA SER A 76 -7.05 -8.15 17.13
C SER A 76 -7.10 -6.64 17.24
N THR A 77 -8.13 -6.04 16.63
CA THR A 77 -8.45 -4.59 16.69
C THR A 77 -7.29 -3.72 16.20
N VAL A 78 -6.61 -4.18 15.13
CA VAL A 78 -5.39 -3.52 14.60
C VAL A 78 -5.70 -2.37 13.64
N GLU A 79 -6.94 -2.30 13.12
CA GLU A 79 -7.37 -1.43 12.03
C GLU A 79 -7.16 0.06 12.30
N HIS A 80 -7.45 0.55 13.51
CA HIS A 80 -7.34 1.98 13.83
C HIS A 80 -5.87 2.46 13.84
N GLY A 81 -4.99 1.67 14.46
CA GLY A 81 -3.55 1.95 14.48
C GLY A 81 -2.92 1.86 13.08
N LEU A 82 -3.33 0.86 12.29
CA LEU A 82 -2.86 0.70 10.90
C LEU A 82 -3.39 1.82 10.00
N ALA A 83 -4.65 2.27 10.19
CA ALA A 83 -5.21 3.41 9.45
C ALA A 83 -4.39 4.68 9.69
N ALA A 84 -4.03 4.94 10.95
CA ALA A 84 -3.21 6.10 11.30
C ALA A 84 -1.82 6.04 10.64
N LEU A 85 -1.13 4.90 10.70
CA LEU A 85 0.18 4.74 10.05
C LEU A 85 0.08 4.96 8.53
N TYR A 86 -0.87 4.29 7.88
CA TYR A 86 -1.04 4.36 6.42
C TYR A 86 -1.36 5.78 5.96
N ALA A 87 -2.34 6.43 6.61
CA ALA A 87 -2.77 7.76 6.25
C ALA A 87 -1.73 8.85 6.55
N MET A 88 -0.92 8.68 7.60
CA MET A 88 0.19 9.59 7.91
C MET A 88 1.44 9.31 7.06
N GLY A 89 1.35 8.37 6.10
CA GLY A 89 2.41 8.10 5.12
C GLY A 89 3.61 7.35 5.67
N ILE A 90 3.50 6.71 6.83
CA ILE A 90 4.54 5.84 7.41
C ILE A 90 4.59 4.56 6.57
N ASP A 91 5.77 4.15 6.13
CA ASP A 91 5.98 2.93 5.35
C ASP A 91 6.50 1.78 6.22
N ASN A 92 7.28 2.10 7.26
CA ASN A 92 7.99 1.12 8.08
C ASN A 92 7.76 1.39 9.56
N CYS A 93 7.23 0.40 10.29
CA CYS A 93 6.96 0.51 11.72
C CYS A 93 6.99 -0.86 12.40
N LEU A 94 7.68 -0.97 13.55
CA LEU A 94 7.60 -2.11 14.46
C LEU A 94 6.60 -1.76 15.57
N ILE A 95 5.52 -2.51 15.66
CA ILE A 95 4.44 -2.31 16.63
C ILE A 95 4.54 -3.41 17.69
N GLN A 96 4.79 -3.04 18.93
CA GLN A 96 4.88 -3.97 20.04
C GLN A 96 3.60 -3.91 20.87
N VAL A 97 3.03 -5.04 21.25
CA VAL A 97 1.84 -5.13 22.08
C VAL A 97 2.02 -6.19 23.17
N ASN A 98 1.56 -5.87 24.38
CA ASN A 98 1.68 -6.75 25.55
C ASN A 98 0.45 -7.64 25.76
N GLY A 99 -0.31 -7.94 24.69
CA GLY A 99 -1.48 -8.79 24.77
C GLY A 99 -2.13 -9.08 23.41
N PRO A 100 -3.26 -9.79 23.39
CA PRO A 100 -3.86 -10.31 22.15
C PRO A 100 -4.69 -9.29 21.36
N GLU A 101 -4.70 -8.02 21.77
CA GLU A 101 -5.56 -6.99 21.21
C GLU A 101 -4.89 -5.62 21.31
N PHE A 102 -5.15 -4.70 20.37
CA PHE A 102 -4.80 -3.30 20.54
C PHE A 102 -5.80 -2.62 21.48
N PRO A 103 -5.38 -1.66 22.31
CA PRO A 103 -6.32 -0.90 23.12
C PRO A 103 -7.28 -0.10 22.23
N ILE A 104 -8.58 -0.12 22.60
CA ILE A 104 -9.61 0.60 21.84
C ILE A 104 -9.49 2.12 21.94
N LEU A 105 -8.89 2.61 23.01
CA LEU A 105 -8.73 4.03 23.32
C LEU A 105 -10.10 4.75 23.35
N ASP A 106 -10.27 5.79 22.55
CA ASP A 106 -11.52 6.52 22.38
C ASP A 106 -12.42 5.98 21.24
N GLY A 107 -12.06 4.83 20.67
CA GLY A 107 -12.76 4.21 19.54
C GLY A 107 -12.48 4.83 18.19
N SER A 108 -11.52 5.73 18.08
CA SER A 108 -11.10 6.42 16.85
C SER A 108 -9.63 6.21 16.55
N ALA A 109 -9.11 6.87 15.50
CA ALA A 109 -7.68 6.91 15.21
C ALA A 109 -7.00 8.23 15.67
N ALA A 110 -7.73 9.13 16.32
CA ALA A 110 -7.23 10.47 16.64
C ALA A 110 -5.99 10.44 17.54
N MET A 111 -6.01 9.61 18.59
CA MET A 111 -4.90 9.51 19.53
C MET A 111 -3.61 8.96 18.88
N TYR A 112 -3.75 8.02 17.92
CA TYR A 112 -2.61 7.53 17.13
C TYR A 112 -2.01 8.64 16.27
N VAL A 113 -2.86 9.40 15.56
CA VAL A 113 -2.43 10.52 14.70
C VAL A 113 -1.74 11.61 15.53
N GLU A 114 -2.30 11.95 16.69
CA GLU A 114 -1.71 12.93 17.60
C GLU A 114 -0.30 12.51 18.03
N LYS A 115 -0.12 11.25 18.44
CA LYS A 115 1.18 10.72 18.85
C LYS A 115 2.17 10.68 17.69
N ILE A 116 1.75 10.28 16.48
CA ILE A 116 2.63 10.34 15.30
C ILE A 116 3.09 11.77 15.02
N LYS A 117 2.19 12.76 15.11
CA LYS A 117 2.55 14.18 14.95
C LYS A 117 3.52 14.66 16.03
N GLN A 118 3.34 14.22 17.29
CA GLN A 118 4.21 14.60 18.40
C GLN A 118 5.63 14.05 18.26
N VAL A 119 5.81 12.78 17.90
CA VAL A 119 7.15 12.18 17.75
C VAL A 119 7.81 12.56 16.44
N GLY A 120 7.02 12.92 15.42
CA GLY A 120 7.49 13.29 14.10
C GLY A 120 7.75 12.10 13.19
N ILE A 121 8.01 12.44 11.93
CA ILE A 121 8.22 11.48 10.82
C ILE A 121 9.61 11.73 10.25
N GLU A 122 10.33 10.65 9.92
CA GLU A 122 11.66 10.68 9.32
C GLU A 122 11.63 10.05 7.92
N GLU A 123 12.24 10.72 6.95
CA GLU A 123 12.46 10.18 5.61
C GLU A 123 13.67 9.23 5.61
N GLN A 124 13.52 8.11 4.88
CA GLN A 124 14.54 7.08 4.73
C GLN A 124 15.17 7.12 3.32
N ASN A 125 16.32 6.48 3.13
CA ASN A 125 17.02 6.54 1.83
C ASN A 125 16.46 5.58 0.76
N ALA A 126 15.45 4.79 1.07
CA ALA A 126 14.79 3.92 0.10
C ALA A 126 13.66 4.66 -0.64
N PRO A 127 13.45 4.42 -1.94
CA PRO A 127 12.34 4.98 -2.69
C PRO A 127 11.01 4.36 -2.21
N LYS A 128 9.94 5.17 -2.20
CA LYS A 128 8.59 4.70 -1.89
C LYS A 128 8.04 3.92 -3.09
N ASP A 129 7.67 2.68 -2.86
CA ASP A 129 7.21 1.74 -3.90
C ASP A 129 5.68 1.80 -4.06
N TRP A 130 5.20 2.78 -4.81
CA TRP A 130 3.80 2.97 -5.11
C TRP A 130 3.25 1.89 -6.05
N TYR A 131 2.06 1.35 -5.72
CA TYR A 131 1.28 0.58 -6.68
C TYR A 131 0.24 1.48 -7.36
N ILE A 132 0.41 1.72 -8.66
CA ILE A 132 -0.47 2.57 -9.46
C ILE A 132 -1.54 1.71 -10.10
N ILE A 133 -2.81 2.04 -9.83
CA ILE A 133 -3.96 1.36 -10.42
C ILE A 133 -4.11 1.81 -11.87
N ARG A 134 -4.10 0.84 -12.81
CA ARG A 134 -4.20 1.10 -14.26
C ARG A 134 -5.49 0.59 -14.88
N LYS A 135 -6.22 -0.26 -14.18
CA LYS A 135 -7.50 -0.84 -14.60
C LYS A 135 -8.44 -0.97 -13.42
N LYS A 136 -9.74 -0.98 -13.70
CA LYS A 136 -10.75 -1.28 -12.68
C LYS A 136 -10.50 -2.67 -12.09
N LEU A 137 -10.49 -2.75 -10.74
CA LEU A 137 -10.58 -4.00 -9.99
C LEU A 137 -11.77 -3.93 -9.05
N GLU A 138 -12.46 -5.04 -8.85
CA GLU A 138 -13.69 -5.10 -8.06
C GLU A 138 -13.79 -6.42 -7.31
N VAL A 139 -14.30 -6.33 -6.08
CA VAL A 139 -14.78 -7.47 -5.30
C VAL A 139 -16.22 -7.17 -4.90
N ARG A 140 -17.10 -8.14 -5.13
CA ARG A 140 -18.52 -8.08 -4.77
C ARG A 140 -18.91 -9.31 -3.97
N ASP A 141 -19.78 -9.10 -3.03
CA ASP A 141 -20.45 -10.15 -2.27
C ASP A 141 -21.96 -10.08 -2.57
N GLU A 142 -22.46 -11.03 -3.32
CA GLU A 142 -23.85 -11.01 -3.81
C GLU A 142 -24.87 -11.21 -2.68
N VAL A 143 -24.48 -11.84 -1.56
CA VAL A 143 -25.38 -12.11 -0.44
C VAL A 143 -25.62 -10.85 0.38
N SER A 144 -24.54 -10.15 0.75
CA SER A 144 -24.62 -8.92 1.55
C SER A 144 -24.89 -7.67 0.71
N GLY A 145 -24.66 -7.74 -0.62
CA GLY A 145 -24.64 -6.60 -1.53
C GLY A 145 -23.45 -5.66 -1.30
N SER A 146 -22.43 -6.13 -0.57
CA SER A 146 -21.19 -5.39 -0.34
C SER A 146 -20.32 -5.37 -1.60
N CYS A 147 -19.72 -4.24 -1.91
CA CYS A 147 -18.86 -4.09 -3.08
C CYS A 147 -17.75 -3.08 -2.80
N ILE A 148 -16.54 -3.43 -3.23
CA ILE A 148 -15.40 -2.51 -3.27
C ILE A 148 -14.83 -2.52 -4.68
N THR A 149 -14.78 -1.34 -5.29
CA THR A 149 -14.18 -1.10 -6.60
C THR A 149 -13.01 -0.13 -6.44
N ILE A 150 -11.91 -0.37 -7.13
CA ILE A 150 -10.85 0.63 -7.31
C ILE A 150 -10.70 0.98 -8.79
N LEU A 151 -10.54 2.25 -9.05
CA LEU A 151 -10.39 2.87 -10.37
C LEU A 151 -9.02 3.55 -10.47
N PRO A 152 -8.46 3.70 -11.70
CA PRO A 152 -7.28 4.51 -11.92
C PRO A 152 -7.48 5.95 -11.42
N ASP A 153 -6.48 6.45 -10.70
CA ASP A 153 -6.40 7.84 -10.23
C ASP A 153 -4.93 8.15 -9.89
N ASP A 154 -4.53 9.41 -9.98
CA ASP A 154 -3.18 9.87 -9.66
C ASP A 154 -2.93 10.00 -8.16
N GLN A 155 -4.00 10.02 -7.35
CA GLN A 155 -3.97 10.14 -5.90
C GLN A 155 -4.76 8.99 -5.25
N PHE A 156 -4.56 8.79 -3.95
CA PHE A 156 -5.42 7.92 -3.17
C PHE A 156 -6.63 8.70 -2.71
N SER A 157 -7.79 8.27 -3.13
CA SER A 157 -9.07 8.80 -2.68
C SER A 157 -10.06 7.67 -2.40
N ILE A 158 -11.05 7.94 -1.55
CA ILE A 158 -12.00 6.91 -1.12
C ILE A 158 -13.39 7.51 -0.86
N THR A 159 -14.41 6.86 -1.38
CA THR A 159 -15.82 7.14 -1.08
C THR A 159 -16.48 5.88 -0.55
N ALA A 160 -17.23 5.99 0.54
CA ALA A 160 -18.02 4.89 1.09
C ALA A 160 -19.48 5.27 1.21
N MET A 161 -20.36 4.33 0.87
CA MET A 161 -21.79 4.39 1.10
C MET A 161 -22.19 3.24 2.04
N CYS A 162 -22.77 3.57 3.18
CA CYS A 162 -23.25 2.64 4.18
C CYS A 162 -24.78 2.65 4.23
N SER A 163 -25.39 1.47 4.32
CA SER A 163 -26.82 1.31 4.57
C SER A 163 -26.99 0.45 5.82
N PHE A 164 -27.50 1.05 6.88
CA PHE A 164 -27.58 0.42 8.19
C PHE A 164 -28.86 -0.40 8.41
N GLN A 165 -29.75 -0.46 7.41
CA GLN A 165 -31.04 -1.14 7.49
C GLN A 165 -31.86 -0.72 8.73
N SER A 166 -31.82 0.54 9.07
CA SER A 166 -32.48 1.15 10.23
C SER A 166 -33.38 2.29 9.76
N LYS A 167 -34.52 2.48 10.48
CA LYS A 167 -35.41 3.63 10.27
C LYS A 167 -34.89 4.90 10.95
N PHE A 168 -34.04 4.73 11.97
CA PHE A 168 -33.44 5.84 12.70
C PHE A 168 -32.23 6.42 12.04
N ILE A 169 -31.28 5.55 11.62
CA ILE A 169 -30.10 5.95 10.87
C ILE A 169 -30.25 5.52 9.41
N SER A 170 -30.39 6.48 8.53
CA SER A 170 -30.55 6.26 7.10
C SER A 170 -29.23 5.82 6.41
N SER A 171 -29.29 5.59 5.12
CA SER A 171 -28.05 5.44 4.33
C SER A 171 -27.23 6.71 4.40
N GLN A 172 -25.95 6.55 4.64
CA GLN A 172 -24.99 7.64 4.74
C GLN A 172 -23.85 7.42 3.75
N PHE A 173 -23.22 8.50 3.31
CA PHE A 173 -21.98 8.45 2.55
C PHE A 173 -20.92 9.34 3.20
N ALA A 174 -19.66 9.02 2.95
CA ALA A 174 -18.51 9.85 3.31
C ALA A 174 -17.45 9.72 2.23
N THR A 175 -16.68 10.78 2.05
CA THR A 175 -15.58 10.84 1.07
C THR A 175 -14.32 11.38 1.74
N LEU A 176 -13.18 10.84 1.36
CA LEU A 176 -11.85 11.39 1.60
C LEU A 176 -11.19 11.57 0.24
N ASP A 177 -11.16 12.79 -0.26
CA ASP A 177 -10.63 13.10 -1.59
C ASP A 177 -9.10 13.16 -1.61
N ASN A 178 -8.49 13.51 -0.47
CA ASN A 178 -7.05 13.51 -0.28
C ASN A 178 -6.71 12.86 1.07
N ILE A 179 -5.77 11.92 1.05
CA ILE A 179 -5.32 11.22 2.26
C ILE A 179 -4.73 12.19 3.31
N ASP A 180 -4.19 13.34 2.91
CA ASP A 180 -3.62 14.33 3.81
C ASP A 180 -4.68 14.95 4.74
N SER A 181 -5.97 14.95 4.35
CA SER A 181 -7.09 15.38 5.19
C SER A 181 -7.54 14.34 6.22
N PHE A 182 -6.98 13.12 6.20
CA PHE A 182 -7.37 12.04 7.11
C PHE A 182 -7.37 12.47 8.58
N ALA A 183 -6.34 13.18 9.00
CA ALA A 183 -6.13 13.57 10.39
C ALA A 183 -7.28 14.44 10.96
N THR A 184 -7.94 15.22 10.10
CA THR A 184 -9.01 16.15 10.49
C THR A 184 -10.39 15.66 10.12
N GLU A 185 -10.53 14.89 9.04
CA GLU A 185 -11.83 14.53 8.52
C GLU A 185 -12.28 13.11 8.86
N ILE A 186 -11.35 12.19 9.15
CA ILE A 186 -11.65 10.78 9.35
C ILE A 186 -11.14 10.26 10.71
N ALA A 187 -9.91 10.62 11.10
CA ALA A 187 -9.29 10.08 12.31
C ALA A 187 -10.13 10.25 13.58
N PRO A 188 -10.87 11.35 13.80
CA PRO A 188 -11.73 11.51 14.99
C PRO A 188 -13.02 10.71 14.97
N ALA A 189 -13.36 10.00 13.88
CA ALA A 189 -14.61 9.24 13.79
C ALA A 189 -14.53 7.98 14.66
N ARG A 190 -15.46 7.91 15.65
CA ARG A 190 -15.52 6.83 16.64
C ARG A 190 -16.25 5.61 16.08
N THR A 191 -15.86 4.43 16.58
CA THR A 191 -16.58 3.19 16.33
C THR A 191 -18.00 3.23 16.92
N PHE A 192 -18.87 2.34 16.45
CA PHE A 192 -20.28 2.31 16.86
C PHE A 192 -20.80 0.89 16.94
N VAL A 193 -21.87 0.72 17.72
CA VAL A 193 -22.59 -0.54 17.88
C VAL A 193 -24.11 -0.28 17.98
N PHE A 194 -24.92 -1.15 17.40
CA PHE A 194 -26.38 -1.11 17.59
C PHE A 194 -26.77 -1.88 18.87
N VAL A 195 -27.72 -1.36 19.61
CA VAL A 195 -28.22 -2.03 20.82
C VAL A 195 -28.67 -3.47 20.52
N ARG A 196 -29.27 -3.70 19.34
CA ARG A 196 -29.68 -5.05 18.90
C ARG A 196 -28.52 -6.06 18.78
N ASP A 197 -27.27 -5.57 18.59
CA ASP A 197 -26.10 -6.41 18.44
C ASP A 197 -25.36 -6.65 19.76
N ILE A 198 -25.68 -5.89 20.81
CA ILE A 198 -24.94 -5.94 22.09
C ILE A 198 -25.13 -7.29 22.78
N GLU A 199 -26.38 -7.76 22.90
CA GLU A 199 -26.68 -9.01 23.61
C GLU A 199 -25.98 -10.22 22.98
N PRO A 200 -26.02 -10.45 21.65
CA PRO A 200 -25.24 -11.49 21.00
C PRO A 200 -23.73 -11.35 21.23
N LEU A 201 -23.20 -10.12 21.30
CA LEU A 201 -21.78 -9.88 21.55
C LEU A 201 -21.37 -10.27 22.98
N LEU A 202 -22.20 -9.92 23.97
CA LEU A 202 -21.99 -10.31 25.37
C LEU A 202 -22.07 -11.84 25.55
N GLN A 203 -23.04 -12.51 24.89
CA GLN A 203 -23.14 -13.96 24.88
C GLN A 203 -21.92 -14.64 24.24
N ALA A 204 -21.33 -14.00 23.23
CA ALA A 204 -20.07 -14.43 22.61
C ALA A 204 -18.83 -14.07 23.44
N ASN A 205 -18.99 -13.55 24.67
CA ASN A 205 -17.90 -13.14 25.56
C ASN A 205 -17.01 -12.01 24.99
N LEU A 206 -17.60 -11.15 24.16
CA LEU A 206 -16.95 -9.99 23.52
C LEU A 206 -17.36 -8.68 24.21
N ILE A 207 -16.80 -7.55 23.76
CA ILE A 207 -17.07 -6.18 24.21
C ILE A 207 -16.95 -5.92 25.72
N LYS A 208 -16.11 -6.67 26.41
CA LYS A 208 -15.89 -6.52 27.87
C LYS A 208 -15.29 -5.18 28.28
N GLY A 209 -14.61 -4.49 27.37
CA GLY A 209 -14.04 -3.16 27.56
C GLY A 209 -14.83 -2.05 26.88
N GLY A 210 -16.00 -2.37 26.27
CA GLY A 210 -16.85 -1.40 25.61
C GLY A 210 -17.55 -0.48 26.62
N ASP A 211 -17.50 0.83 26.36
CA ASP A 211 -18.19 1.85 27.13
C ASP A 211 -18.59 3.03 26.23
N LEU A 212 -19.30 4.03 26.80
CA LEU A 212 -19.75 5.21 26.05
C LEU A 212 -18.62 6.21 25.71
N ASP A 213 -17.43 6.01 26.26
CA ASP A 213 -16.27 6.84 25.93
C ASP A 213 -15.52 6.33 24.69
N ASN A 214 -15.71 5.04 24.37
CA ASN A 214 -15.00 4.38 23.27
C ASN A 214 -15.88 3.87 22.11
N ALA A 215 -17.22 4.01 22.21
CA ALA A 215 -18.14 3.64 21.14
C ALA A 215 -19.41 4.50 21.16
N ILE A 216 -19.95 4.76 19.97
CA ILE A 216 -21.28 5.33 19.79
C ILE A 216 -22.29 4.18 19.85
N VAL A 217 -23.21 4.20 20.81
CA VAL A 217 -24.29 3.20 20.93
C VAL A 217 -25.55 3.72 20.23
N ILE A 218 -26.09 2.93 19.30
CA ILE A 218 -27.24 3.33 18.48
C ILE A 218 -28.47 2.50 18.92
N TYR A 219 -29.41 3.16 19.58
CA TYR A 219 -30.73 2.59 19.96
C TYR A 219 -31.74 2.95 18.87
N GLU A 220 -31.96 2.04 17.91
CA GLU A 220 -32.75 2.32 16.70
C GLU A 220 -34.03 1.46 16.57
N ARG A 221 -34.24 0.51 17.48
CA ARG A 221 -35.43 -0.34 17.57
C ARG A 221 -35.92 -0.40 19.01
N GLN A 222 -37.17 -0.07 19.19
CA GLN A 222 -37.81 -0.19 20.52
C GLN A 222 -37.74 -1.63 21.03
N THR A 223 -37.42 -1.76 22.30
CA THR A 223 -37.50 -2.98 23.08
C THR A 223 -38.28 -2.71 24.38
N THR A 224 -38.47 -3.71 25.23
CA THR A 224 -39.09 -3.48 26.55
C THR A 224 -38.12 -2.71 27.46
N GLN A 225 -38.67 -1.90 28.39
CA GLN A 225 -37.85 -1.16 29.35
C GLN A 225 -36.98 -2.12 30.17
N GLU A 226 -37.54 -3.21 30.67
CA GLU A 226 -36.81 -4.24 31.42
C GLU A 226 -35.56 -4.78 30.66
N ARG A 227 -35.73 -5.05 29.36
CA ARG A 227 -34.59 -5.55 28.53
C ARG A 227 -33.53 -4.48 28.32
N LEU A 228 -33.94 -3.23 28.08
CA LEU A 228 -33.00 -2.14 27.90
C LEU A 228 -32.23 -1.86 29.20
N ASP A 229 -32.90 -1.88 30.35
CA ASP A 229 -32.29 -1.70 31.66
C ASP A 229 -31.34 -2.85 31.98
N THR A 230 -31.71 -4.09 31.68
CA THR A 230 -30.83 -5.26 31.86
C THR A 230 -29.51 -5.10 31.04
N LEU A 231 -29.60 -4.64 29.80
CA LEU A 231 -28.42 -4.39 28.98
C LEU A 231 -27.55 -3.23 29.51
N ALA A 232 -28.21 -2.18 30.00
CA ALA A 232 -27.54 -1.04 30.62
C ALA A 232 -26.78 -1.47 31.89
N ASP A 233 -27.44 -2.26 32.76
CA ASP A 233 -26.81 -2.81 33.98
C ASP A 233 -25.62 -3.70 33.68
N MET A 234 -25.72 -4.59 32.67
CA MET A 234 -24.61 -5.46 32.23
C MET A 234 -23.40 -4.68 31.74
N LEU A 235 -23.61 -3.50 31.18
CA LEU A 235 -22.58 -2.63 30.64
C LEU A 235 -22.19 -1.47 31.58
N HIS A 236 -22.83 -1.41 32.79
CA HIS A 236 -22.65 -0.32 33.74
C HIS A 236 -22.98 1.06 33.15
N LEU A 237 -24.01 1.12 32.30
CA LEU A 237 -24.51 2.33 31.66
C LEU A 237 -25.74 2.90 32.36
N PRO A 238 -26.03 4.20 32.23
CA PRO A 238 -27.27 4.79 32.75
C PRO A 238 -28.47 4.23 32.00
N HIS A 239 -29.57 4.03 32.71
CA HIS A 239 -30.87 3.65 32.14
C HIS A 239 -31.37 4.76 31.21
N LYS A 240 -32.02 4.37 30.12
CA LYS A 240 -32.63 5.26 29.13
C LYS A 240 -34.12 4.86 28.97
N ASP A 241 -34.97 5.83 28.69
CA ASP A 241 -36.39 5.58 28.37
C ASP A 241 -36.46 4.77 27.05
N ALA A 242 -37.10 3.60 27.12
CA ALA A 242 -37.19 2.70 25.96
C ALA A 242 -38.11 3.25 24.85
N THR A 243 -38.86 4.32 25.07
CA THR A 243 -39.63 5.00 24.03
C THR A 243 -38.82 5.97 23.20
N GLU A 244 -37.65 6.38 23.69
CA GLU A 244 -36.79 7.37 23.06
C GLU A 244 -35.69 6.72 22.24
N LEU A 245 -35.90 6.55 20.93
CA LEU A 245 -34.87 6.14 20.00
C LEU A 245 -33.80 7.22 19.84
N GLY A 246 -32.56 6.83 19.60
CA GLY A 246 -31.49 7.79 19.40
C GLY A 246 -30.08 7.23 19.66
N TYR A 247 -29.13 8.13 19.74
CA TYR A 247 -27.75 7.81 20.16
C TYR A 247 -27.67 7.80 21.68
N ILE A 248 -27.01 6.81 22.25
CA ILE A 248 -26.59 6.74 23.64
C ILE A 248 -25.08 7.01 23.65
N GLN A 249 -24.71 8.18 24.20
CA GLN A 249 -23.32 8.64 24.13
C GLN A 249 -23.04 9.72 25.19
N HIS A 250 -21.82 9.81 25.66
CA HIS A 250 -21.38 10.90 26.56
C HIS A 250 -21.01 12.17 25.78
N LYS A 251 -20.48 12.02 24.57
CA LYS A 251 -20.04 13.14 23.71
C LYS A 251 -20.92 13.21 22.47
N PRO A 252 -21.30 14.41 22.00
CA PRO A 252 -22.06 14.55 20.76
C PRO A 252 -21.31 13.95 19.57
N LEU A 253 -22.05 13.66 18.49
CA LEU A 253 -21.42 13.28 17.23
C LEU A 253 -20.51 14.42 16.72
N VAL A 254 -19.36 14.05 16.18
CA VAL A 254 -18.45 15.01 15.52
C VAL A 254 -19.05 15.43 14.17
N TRP A 255 -19.70 14.50 13.48
CA TRP A 255 -20.44 14.72 12.23
C TRP A 255 -21.71 13.88 12.19
N ASP A 256 -22.72 14.33 11.48
CA ASP A 256 -23.96 13.58 11.28
C ASP A 256 -23.72 12.21 10.60
N ASN A 257 -22.65 12.09 9.82
CA ASN A 257 -22.22 10.87 9.13
C ASN A 257 -21.01 10.19 9.80
N GLU A 258 -20.80 10.39 11.10
CA GLU A 258 -19.64 9.87 11.83
C GLU A 258 -19.48 8.35 11.68
N CYS A 259 -20.60 7.60 11.72
CA CYS A 259 -20.58 6.15 11.53
C CYS A 259 -20.00 5.73 10.17
N THR A 260 -20.29 6.48 9.10
CA THR A 260 -19.73 6.17 7.78
C THR A 260 -18.30 6.67 7.63
N ARG A 261 -17.92 7.77 8.29
CA ARG A 261 -16.51 8.19 8.38
C ARG A 261 -15.68 7.16 9.12
N HIS A 262 -16.21 6.55 10.17
CA HIS A 262 -15.57 5.43 10.83
C HIS A 262 -15.38 4.23 9.87
N LYS A 263 -16.39 3.91 9.04
CA LYS A 263 -16.21 2.87 8.01
C LYS A 263 -15.15 3.21 6.98
N LEU A 264 -14.91 4.49 6.66
CA LEU A 264 -13.74 4.91 5.86
C LEU A 264 -12.42 4.64 6.60
N LEU A 265 -12.36 4.94 7.90
CA LEU A 265 -11.21 4.63 8.75
C LEU A 265 -10.89 3.12 8.71
N ASP A 266 -11.90 2.27 8.90
CA ASP A 266 -11.77 0.82 8.81
C ASP A 266 -11.21 0.36 7.46
N ILE A 267 -11.74 0.91 6.35
CA ILE A 267 -11.23 0.57 5.01
C ILE A 267 -9.73 0.94 4.90
N ILE A 268 -9.34 2.14 5.35
CA ILE A 268 -7.94 2.59 5.26
C ILE A 268 -7.02 1.66 6.06
N GLY A 269 -7.44 1.25 7.26
CA GLY A 269 -6.70 0.30 8.09
C GLY A 269 -6.56 -1.08 7.45
N ASP A 270 -7.64 -1.58 6.84
CA ASP A 270 -7.62 -2.85 6.12
C ASP A 270 -6.81 -2.76 4.80
N MET A 271 -6.79 -1.58 4.14
CA MET A 271 -5.94 -1.35 2.97
C MET A 271 -4.45 -1.26 3.32
N ALA A 272 -4.09 -0.86 4.53
CA ALA A 272 -2.71 -0.93 5.03
C ALA A 272 -2.14 -2.36 4.93
N LEU A 273 -3.00 -3.38 5.05
CA LEU A 273 -2.63 -4.80 4.91
C LEU A 273 -2.27 -5.23 3.48
N ILE A 274 -2.45 -4.36 2.50
CA ILE A 274 -1.92 -4.58 1.15
C ILE A 274 -0.39 -4.55 1.17
N GLY A 275 0.22 -3.82 2.10
CA GLY A 275 1.66 -3.75 2.30
C GLY A 275 2.39 -2.86 1.29
N LYS A 276 1.65 -2.08 0.48
CA LYS A 276 2.18 -1.04 -0.41
C LYS A 276 1.23 0.16 -0.44
N PRO A 277 1.75 1.38 -0.56
CA PRO A 277 0.93 2.55 -0.81
C PRO A 277 0.32 2.47 -2.22
N ILE A 278 -0.93 2.89 -2.35
CA ILE A 278 -1.70 2.79 -3.59
C ILE A 278 -2.01 4.19 -4.15
N LYS A 279 -1.95 4.33 -5.47
CA LYS A 279 -2.58 5.42 -6.20
C LYS A 279 -3.79 4.89 -6.95
N GLY A 280 -4.97 5.39 -6.61
CA GLY A 280 -6.24 4.95 -7.16
C GLY A 280 -7.43 5.40 -6.32
N ARG A 281 -8.60 5.43 -6.92
CA ARG A 281 -9.86 5.83 -6.30
C ARG A 281 -10.69 4.62 -5.87
N ILE A 282 -10.92 4.48 -4.57
CA ILE A 282 -11.77 3.42 -4.00
C ILE A 282 -13.20 3.92 -3.90
N VAL A 283 -14.14 3.10 -4.35
CA VAL A 283 -15.58 3.29 -4.15
C VAL A 283 -16.12 2.04 -3.46
N ALA A 284 -16.64 2.21 -2.25
CA ALA A 284 -17.13 1.13 -1.40
C ALA A 284 -18.64 1.28 -1.10
N THR A 285 -19.37 0.20 -1.27
CA THR A 285 -20.78 0.09 -0.90
C THR A 285 -20.91 -0.96 0.18
N ARG A 286 -21.53 -0.62 1.31
CA ARG A 286 -21.68 -1.50 2.49
C ARG A 286 -20.35 -2.14 2.90
N PRO A 287 -19.29 -1.35 3.13
CA PRO A 287 -17.98 -1.87 3.53
C PRO A 287 -18.04 -2.56 4.90
N GLY A 288 -17.10 -3.45 5.14
CA GLY A 288 -16.86 -4.14 6.39
C GLY A 288 -15.60 -4.99 6.29
N HIS A 289 -15.00 -5.39 7.41
CA HIS A 289 -13.68 -6.06 7.42
C HIS A 289 -13.60 -7.30 6.51
N THR A 290 -14.71 -8.05 6.38
CA THR A 290 -14.73 -9.23 5.49
C THR A 290 -14.51 -8.87 4.02
N ILE A 291 -15.28 -7.91 3.47
CA ILE A 291 -15.13 -7.49 2.08
C ILE A 291 -13.83 -6.70 1.88
N ASN A 292 -13.43 -5.88 2.86
CA ASN A 292 -12.19 -5.14 2.85
C ASN A 292 -10.98 -6.10 2.74
N ASN A 293 -10.96 -7.18 3.54
CA ASN A 293 -9.90 -8.17 3.47
C ASN A 293 -9.91 -8.98 2.17
N LYS A 294 -11.09 -9.36 1.66
CA LYS A 294 -11.21 -9.98 0.32
C LYS A 294 -10.57 -9.08 -0.75
N PHE A 295 -10.85 -7.78 -0.68
CA PHE A 295 -10.29 -6.80 -1.59
C PHE A 295 -8.78 -6.63 -1.41
N ALA A 296 -8.28 -6.50 -0.16
CA ALA A 296 -6.84 -6.42 0.11
C ALA A 296 -6.08 -7.65 -0.42
N ARG A 297 -6.64 -8.86 -0.26
CA ARG A 297 -6.08 -10.11 -0.84
C ARG A 297 -6.07 -10.10 -2.37
N LEU A 298 -7.15 -9.59 -3.02
CA LEU A 298 -7.17 -9.41 -4.46
C LEU A 298 -6.05 -8.47 -4.91
N MET A 299 -5.90 -7.32 -4.23
CA MET A 299 -4.85 -6.34 -4.53
C MET A 299 -3.46 -6.96 -4.39
N ARG A 300 -3.18 -7.69 -3.32
CA ARG A 300 -1.89 -8.37 -3.13
C ARG A 300 -1.62 -9.41 -4.23
N LYS A 301 -2.66 -10.16 -4.65
CA LYS A 301 -2.54 -11.09 -5.78
C LYS A 301 -2.23 -10.37 -7.09
N GLU A 302 -2.87 -9.24 -7.36
CA GLU A 302 -2.57 -8.43 -8.55
C GLU A 302 -1.17 -7.80 -8.48
N ILE A 303 -0.76 -7.28 -7.33
CA ILE A 303 0.60 -6.76 -7.10
C ILE A 303 1.64 -7.85 -7.38
N ARG A 304 1.46 -9.08 -6.87
CA ARG A 304 2.38 -10.19 -7.14
C ARG A 304 2.44 -10.61 -8.60
N LYS A 305 1.31 -10.53 -9.32
CA LYS A 305 1.30 -10.78 -10.78
C LYS A 305 2.06 -9.71 -11.56
N HIS A 306 2.07 -8.50 -11.01
CA HIS A 306 2.68 -7.32 -11.60
C HIS A 306 3.73 -6.74 -10.64
N GLU A 307 4.59 -7.60 -10.05
CA GLU A 307 5.67 -7.19 -9.11
C GLU A 307 6.52 -6.08 -9.70
N ILE A 308 6.44 -5.94 -11.01
CA ILE A 308 7.15 -4.95 -11.79
C ILE A 308 6.14 -4.25 -12.69
N GLN A 309 5.82 -3.01 -12.36
CA GLN A 309 5.01 -2.15 -13.22
C GLN A 309 5.88 -1.51 -14.30
N ALA A 310 5.32 -1.44 -15.51
CA ALA A 310 5.95 -0.66 -16.57
C ALA A 310 6.03 0.82 -16.17
N PRO A 311 7.09 1.53 -16.52
CA PRO A 311 7.18 2.97 -16.33
C PRO A 311 5.99 3.69 -17.00
N ILE A 312 5.57 4.82 -16.44
CA ILE A 312 4.63 5.72 -17.13
C ILE A 312 5.39 6.36 -18.29
N TYR A 313 4.79 6.32 -19.47
CA TYR A 313 5.38 6.86 -20.68
C TYR A 313 4.37 7.63 -21.50
N ASP A 314 4.61 8.91 -21.71
CA ASP A 314 3.95 9.73 -22.72
C ASP A 314 4.97 10.04 -23.84
N PRO A 315 4.68 9.68 -25.12
CA PRO A 315 5.58 9.98 -26.22
C PRO A 315 5.78 11.49 -26.47
N ASN A 316 4.86 12.33 -25.96
CA ASN A 316 4.90 13.79 -26.11
C ASN A 316 5.74 14.49 -25.04
N ASP A 317 6.10 13.78 -23.97
CA ASP A 317 6.95 14.34 -22.91
C ASP A 317 8.37 14.61 -23.43
N THR A 318 8.92 15.74 -22.97
CA THR A 318 10.33 16.07 -23.24
C THR A 318 11.23 15.05 -22.54
N PRO A 319 12.11 14.31 -23.27
CA PRO A 319 12.99 13.33 -22.66
C PRO A 319 14.08 14.01 -21.82
N VAL A 320 14.52 13.33 -20.77
CA VAL A 320 15.68 13.75 -19.95
C VAL A 320 16.97 13.69 -20.75
N MET A 321 17.08 12.70 -21.67
CA MET A 321 18.16 12.63 -22.65
C MET A 321 17.56 12.27 -24.01
N ASP A 322 17.85 13.07 -25.01
CA ASP A 322 17.58 12.78 -26.40
C ASP A 322 18.70 11.92 -27.04
N ASN A 323 18.54 11.58 -28.30
CA ASN A 323 19.51 10.76 -29.02
C ASN A 323 20.90 11.43 -29.13
N ILE A 324 20.96 12.77 -29.19
CA ILE A 324 22.23 13.50 -29.25
C ILE A 324 22.99 13.30 -27.95
N ARG A 325 22.33 13.57 -26.83
CA ARG A 325 22.94 13.40 -25.50
C ARG A 325 23.36 11.95 -25.22
N ILE A 326 22.57 10.96 -25.64
CA ILE A 326 22.91 9.54 -25.52
C ILE A 326 24.20 9.23 -26.27
N ARG A 327 24.38 9.77 -27.49
CA ARG A 327 25.61 9.56 -28.32
C ARG A 327 26.84 10.24 -27.76
N GLU A 328 26.69 11.27 -26.95
CA GLU A 328 27.82 11.88 -26.22
C GLU A 328 28.32 10.95 -25.09
N LEU A 329 27.42 10.21 -24.45
CA LEU A 329 27.72 9.35 -23.31
C LEU A 329 28.14 7.93 -23.75
N LEU A 330 27.42 7.35 -24.73
CA LEU A 330 27.67 5.98 -25.21
C LEU A 330 28.52 5.97 -26.49
N PRO A 331 29.51 5.08 -26.59
CA PRO A 331 30.31 4.92 -27.82
C PRO A 331 29.55 4.22 -28.94
N HIS A 332 28.45 3.55 -28.65
CA HIS A 332 27.66 2.78 -29.63
C HIS A 332 27.14 3.66 -30.77
N ARG A 333 27.16 3.12 -31.97
CA ARG A 333 26.60 3.75 -33.19
C ARG A 333 25.80 2.71 -33.96
N TYR A 334 25.06 3.15 -35.00
CA TYR A 334 24.37 2.25 -35.91
C TYR A 334 25.27 1.10 -36.36
N PRO A 335 24.83 -0.18 -36.35
CA PRO A 335 23.47 -0.64 -35.97
C PRO A 335 23.34 -1.01 -34.48
N MET A 336 24.33 -0.76 -33.64
CA MET A 336 24.37 -1.21 -32.22
C MET A 336 23.90 -0.19 -31.19
N GLN A 337 23.46 0.98 -31.58
CA GLN A 337 22.83 1.92 -30.67
C GLN A 337 21.34 1.53 -30.51
N LEU A 338 20.97 1.02 -29.32
CA LEU A 338 19.66 0.43 -29.07
C LEU A 338 18.80 1.23 -28.06
N VAL A 339 19.21 2.44 -27.68
CA VAL A 339 18.43 3.35 -26.83
C VAL A 339 18.16 4.63 -27.62
N ASP A 340 16.87 4.98 -27.77
CA ASP A 340 16.46 6.16 -28.54
C ASP A 340 16.33 7.41 -27.67
N LYS A 341 15.82 7.26 -26.43
CA LYS A 341 15.70 8.36 -25.45
C LYS A 341 15.65 7.81 -24.02
N VAL A 342 15.95 8.71 -23.05
CA VAL A 342 15.79 8.46 -21.62
C VAL A 342 14.70 9.37 -21.10
N THR A 343 13.69 8.81 -20.44
CA THR A 343 12.53 9.55 -19.92
C THR A 343 12.64 9.87 -18.43
N SER A 344 13.43 9.08 -17.68
CA SER A 344 13.66 9.32 -16.26
C SER A 344 15.04 8.78 -15.86
N ILE A 345 15.73 9.50 -14.99
CA ILE A 345 17.00 9.09 -14.39
C ILE A 345 17.03 9.55 -12.93
N GLY A 346 17.38 8.62 -12.05
CA GLY A 346 17.56 8.86 -10.61
C GLY A 346 18.94 8.41 -10.16
N PRO A 347 19.24 8.42 -8.87
CA PRO A 347 20.55 7.99 -8.35
C PRO A 347 20.89 6.52 -8.66
N THR A 348 19.87 5.66 -8.63
CA THR A 348 20.03 4.21 -8.80
C THR A 348 19.16 3.61 -9.89
N THR A 349 18.32 4.40 -10.56
CA THR A 349 17.35 3.90 -11.55
C THR A 349 17.33 4.76 -12.80
N ILE A 350 17.07 4.13 -13.94
CA ILE A 350 16.92 4.79 -15.24
C ILE A 350 15.77 4.17 -16.02
N VAL A 351 15.07 5.00 -16.78
CA VAL A 351 14.03 4.57 -17.73
C VAL A 351 14.41 5.03 -19.13
N GLY A 352 14.66 4.08 -20.01
CA GLY A 352 14.95 4.32 -21.41
C GLY A 352 13.86 3.80 -22.34
N VAL A 353 13.90 4.23 -23.58
CA VAL A 353 12.94 3.87 -24.64
C VAL A 353 13.68 3.45 -25.90
N LYS A 354 13.18 2.39 -26.56
CA LYS A 354 13.52 2.04 -27.94
C LYS A 354 12.23 1.84 -28.74
N ASN A 355 12.15 2.48 -29.90
CA ASN A 355 11.13 2.18 -30.89
C ASN A 355 11.64 1.09 -31.84
N VAL A 356 10.93 -0.01 -31.89
CA VAL A 356 11.29 -1.14 -32.78
C VAL A 356 10.63 -0.91 -34.12
N THR A 357 11.40 -0.44 -35.10
CA THR A 357 10.89 -0.15 -36.44
C THR A 357 11.10 -1.33 -37.40
N ALA A 358 10.36 -1.36 -38.49
CA ALA A 358 10.58 -2.36 -39.57
C ALA A 358 11.95 -2.23 -40.24
N ASN A 359 12.64 -1.10 -40.07
CA ASN A 359 13.93 -0.80 -40.68
C ASN A 359 15.13 -1.28 -39.84
N GLU A 360 14.90 -1.99 -38.73
CA GLU A 360 16.00 -2.52 -37.93
C GLU A 360 16.75 -3.60 -38.72
N PRO A 361 18.08 -3.51 -38.79
CA PRO A 361 18.88 -4.38 -39.65
C PRO A 361 18.83 -5.86 -39.30
N PHE A 362 18.53 -6.18 -38.03
CA PHE A 362 18.44 -7.57 -37.60
C PHE A 362 17.20 -8.29 -38.16
N PHE A 363 16.15 -7.60 -38.62
CA PHE A 363 14.98 -8.21 -39.24
C PHE A 363 15.25 -8.79 -40.63
N THR A 364 16.35 -8.43 -41.26
CA THR A 364 16.79 -9.06 -42.54
C THR A 364 17.09 -10.54 -42.38
N GLY A 365 17.45 -10.98 -41.17
CA GLY A 365 17.83 -12.35 -40.86
C GLY A 365 17.03 -13.01 -39.73
N HIS A 366 16.39 -12.24 -38.85
CA HIS A 366 15.77 -12.77 -37.63
C HIS A 366 14.27 -12.42 -37.49
N PHE A 367 13.32 -12.97 -38.22
CA PHE A 367 13.40 -13.85 -39.37
C PHE A 367 12.66 -13.18 -40.52
N PRO A 368 13.03 -13.38 -41.79
CA PRO A 368 12.41 -12.66 -42.92
C PRO A 368 10.90 -12.77 -43.03
N GLN A 369 10.33 -13.94 -42.65
CA GLN A 369 8.89 -14.19 -42.72
C GLN A 369 8.17 -13.96 -41.36
N GLU A 370 8.86 -13.92 -40.26
CA GLU A 370 8.35 -13.67 -38.91
C GLU A 370 9.35 -12.78 -38.16
N PRO A 371 9.33 -11.46 -38.37
CA PRO A 371 10.31 -10.58 -37.78
C PRO A 371 10.12 -10.50 -36.25
N VAL A 372 11.18 -10.87 -35.53
CA VAL A 372 11.23 -10.83 -34.06
C VAL A 372 12.57 -10.20 -33.65
N MET A 373 12.56 -9.24 -32.73
CA MET A 373 13.80 -8.67 -32.20
C MET A 373 14.57 -9.75 -31.44
N PRO A 374 15.84 -9.99 -31.77
CA PRO A 374 16.67 -10.98 -31.07
C PRO A 374 16.70 -10.71 -29.55
N GLY A 375 16.45 -11.76 -28.75
CA GLY A 375 16.44 -11.61 -27.29
C GLY A 375 17.76 -11.08 -26.72
N VAL A 376 18.90 -11.49 -27.31
CA VAL A 376 20.22 -11.01 -26.89
C VAL A 376 20.38 -9.50 -27.11
N LEU A 377 19.77 -8.93 -28.14
CA LEU A 377 19.77 -7.48 -28.38
C LEU A 377 18.85 -6.73 -27.41
N GLN A 378 17.84 -7.38 -26.88
CA GLN A 378 17.03 -6.82 -25.80
C GLN A 378 17.88 -6.65 -24.52
N ILE A 379 18.73 -7.65 -24.19
CA ILE A 379 19.64 -7.55 -23.04
C ILE A 379 20.67 -6.45 -23.26
N GLU A 380 21.24 -6.37 -24.47
CA GLU A 380 22.17 -5.31 -24.84
C GLU A 380 21.55 -3.92 -24.70
N ALA A 381 20.30 -3.73 -25.14
CA ALA A 381 19.58 -2.47 -24.99
C ALA A 381 19.39 -2.07 -23.52
N MET A 382 19.04 -3.03 -22.65
CA MET A 382 18.97 -2.81 -21.21
C MET A 382 20.33 -2.42 -20.61
N ALA A 383 21.39 -3.06 -21.05
CA ALA A 383 22.74 -2.76 -20.57
C ALA A 383 23.23 -1.38 -21.02
N GLN A 384 22.95 -0.98 -22.25
CA GLN A 384 23.23 0.38 -22.73
C GLN A 384 22.48 1.41 -21.89
N CYS A 385 21.19 1.17 -21.58
CA CYS A 385 20.42 2.01 -20.70
C CYS A 385 21.04 2.09 -19.28
N GLY A 386 21.47 0.96 -18.72
CA GLY A 386 22.19 0.93 -17.44
C GLY A 386 23.55 1.62 -17.51
N GLY A 387 24.26 1.53 -18.64
CA GLY A 387 25.49 2.25 -18.89
C GLY A 387 25.30 3.77 -18.82
N LEU A 388 24.21 4.29 -19.39
CA LEU A 388 23.84 5.73 -19.30
C LEU A 388 23.65 6.17 -17.86
N LEU A 389 23.05 5.34 -16.99
CA LEU A 389 22.89 5.64 -15.57
C LEU A 389 24.21 5.88 -14.87
N VAL A 390 25.21 5.06 -15.15
CA VAL A 390 26.52 5.15 -14.49
C VAL A 390 27.39 6.23 -15.14
N LEU A 391 27.46 6.27 -16.46
CA LEU A 391 28.29 7.24 -17.18
C LEU A 391 27.85 8.68 -16.92
N ASN A 392 26.53 8.93 -16.77
CA ASN A 392 26.01 10.26 -16.45
C ASN A 392 26.43 10.79 -15.07
N GLN A 393 26.95 9.93 -14.19
CA GLN A 393 27.44 10.30 -12.86
C GLN A 393 28.95 10.49 -12.80
N LEU A 394 29.66 10.24 -13.92
CA LEU A 394 31.10 10.35 -13.99
C LEU A 394 31.55 11.67 -14.62
N GLU A 395 32.69 12.14 -14.17
CA GLU A 395 33.43 13.22 -14.87
C GLU A 395 34.06 12.67 -16.15
N GLU A 396 34.03 13.45 -17.25
CA GLU A 396 34.55 13.08 -18.57
C GLU A 396 34.00 11.73 -19.07
N PRO A 397 32.65 11.54 -19.15
CA PRO A 397 32.03 10.24 -19.43
C PRO A 397 32.49 9.60 -20.75
N GLU A 398 32.90 10.41 -21.74
CA GLU A 398 33.43 9.97 -23.01
C GLU A 398 34.78 9.22 -22.89
N ARG A 399 35.46 9.34 -21.76
CA ARG A 399 36.70 8.63 -21.47
C ARG A 399 36.50 7.28 -20.79
N TRP A 400 35.27 6.83 -20.65
CA TRP A 400 34.95 5.58 -19.98
C TRP A 400 34.26 4.60 -20.92
N SER A 401 34.59 3.33 -20.75
CA SER A 401 33.97 2.22 -21.47
C SER A 401 33.32 1.24 -20.48
N THR A 402 32.26 0.59 -20.93
CA THR A 402 31.53 -0.42 -20.13
C THR A 402 31.60 -1.75 -20.85
N TYR A 403 31.97 -2.81 -20.12
CA TYR A 403 32.10 -4.16 -20.66
C TYR A 403 31.29 -5.14 -19.81
N PHE A 404 30.53 -6.02 -20.45
CA PHE A 404 29.86 -7.11 -19.74
C PHE A 404 30.87 -8.04 -19.08
N LEU A 405 30.65 -8.36 -17.81
CA LEU A 405 31.32 -9.44 -17.08
C LEU A 405 30.41 -10.66 -16.94
N LYS A 406 29.10 -10.45 -16.75
CA LYS A 406 28.17 -11.53 -16.44
C LYS A 406 26.75 -11.13 -16.77
N ILE A 407 25.94 -12.10 -17.23
CA ILE A 407 24.51 -11.97 -17.46
C ILE A 407 23.83 -13.17 -16.81
N ASP A 408 22.87 -12.92 -15.89
CA ASP A 408 22.16 -13.91 -15.10
C ASP A 408 20.66 -13.73 -15.19
N ASN A 409 19.91 -14.77 -14.79
CA ASN A 409 18.48 -14.73 -14.59
C ASN A 409 17.68 -14.18 -15.78
N VAL A 410 18.19 -14.43 -17.00
CA VAL A 410 17.54 -13.98 -18.23
C VAL A 410 16.26 -14.75 -18.47
N LYS A 411 15.17 -14.03 -18.71
CA LYS A 411 13.90 -14.59 -19.14
C LYS A 411 13.30 -13.77 -20.26
N PHE A 412 12.90 -14.45 -21.34
CA PHE A 412 12.13 -13.89 -22.42
C PHE A 412 10.69 -14.39 -22.30
N ARG A 413 9.74 -13.46 -22.14
CA ARG A 413 8.36 -13.77 -21.80
C ARG A 413 7.40 -13.64 -23.00
N GLN A 414 7.73 -12.71 -23.90
CA GLN A 414 6.94 -12.44 -25.12
C GLN A 414 7.87 -12.03 -26.26
N LYS A 415 7.39 -12.26 -27.50
CA LYS A 415 8.06 -11.76 -28.71
C LYS A 415 7.96 -10.23 -28.74
N VAL A 416 9.01 -9.60 -29.23
CA VAL A 416 9.07 -8.18 -29.56
C VAL A 416 9.13 -8.08 -31.08
N VAL A 417 8.22 -7.33 -31.68
CA VAL A 417 8.00 -7.29 -33.12
C VAL A 417 8.05 -5.85 -33.64
N PRO A 418 8.19 -5.64 -34.96
CA PRO A 418 8.12 -4.30 -35.55
C PRO A 418 6.81 -3.58 -35.17
N GLY A 419 6.93 -2.32 -34.74
CA GLY A 419 5.83 -1.49 -34.25
C GLY A 419 5.74 -1.41 -32.74
N ASP A 420 6.46 -2.26 -31.99
CA ASP A 420 6.53 -2.18 -30.53
C ASP A 420 7.36 -0.98 -30.07
N THR A 421 6.94 -0.36 -28.98
CA THR A 421 7.76 0.57 -28.20
C THR A 421 8.20 -0.13 -26.93
N LEU A 422 9.51 -0.30 -26.76
CA LEU A 422 10.12 -0.90 -25.59
C LEU A 422 10.45 0.16 -24.55
N LEU A 423 9.99 -0.07 -23.32
CA LEU A 423 10.38 0.71 -22.13
C LEU A 423 11.36 -0.14 -21.33
N PHE A 424 12.52 0.41 -21.00
CA PHE A 424 13.50 -0.23 -20.13
C PHE A 424 13.43 0.39 -18.74
N ARG A 425 13.27 -0.41 -17.69
CA ARG A 425 13.55 0.00 -16.33
C ARG A 425 14.77 -0.76 -15.84
N VAL A 426 15.84 -0.03 -15.56
CA VAL A 426 17.08 -0.60 -15.06
C VAL A 426 17.44 0.04 -13.73
N GLU A 427 17.86 -0.79 -12.78
CA GLU A 427 18.24 -0.36 -11.44
C GLU A 427 19.58 -0.97 -11.00
N LEU A 428 20.38 -0.16 -10.29
CA LEU A 428 21.58 -0.63 -9.60
C LEU A 428 21.18 -1.47 -8.39
N LEU A 429 21.69 -2.68 -8.28
CA LEU A 429 21.46 -3.56 -7.12
C LEU A 429 22.32 -3.16 -5.92
N ASN A 430 23.49 -2.58 -6.19
CA ASN A 430 24.44 -2.10 -5.19
C ASN A 430 25.17 -0.88 -5.73
N PRO A 431 25.74 -0.01 -4.86
CA PRO A 431 26.61 1.06 -5.29
C PRO A 431 27.79 0.52 -6.14
N VAL A 432 28.20 1.27 -7.16
CA VAL A 432 29.35 0.92 -7.99
C VAL A 432 30.62 0.87 -7.12
N ARG A 433 31.34 -0.24 -7.12
CA ARG A 433 32.58 -0.43 -6.36
C ARG A 433 33.68 -1.01 -7.26
N HIS A 434 34.86 -0.43 -7.17
CA HIS A 434 36.03 -0.86 -7.99
C HIS A 434 35.74 -0.95 -9.49
N GLY A 435 34.93 -0.05 -10.01
CA GLY A 435 34.52 -0.06 -11.40
C GLY A 435 33.52 -1.20 -11.77
N ILE A 436 32.95 -1.90 -10.80
CA ILE A 436 31.96 -2.96 -11.06
C ILE A 436 30.57 -2.44 -10.71
N SER A 437 29.65 -2.56 -11.66
CA SER A 437 28.22 -2.28 -11.49
C SER A 437 27.40 -3.56 -11.67
N SER A 438 26.49 -3.84 -10.75
CA SER A 438 25.51 -4.92 -10.87
C SER A 438 24.12 -4.32 -10.96
N MET A 439 23.36 -4.73 -11.97
CA MET A 439 22.07 -4.13 -12.31
C MET A 439 21.02 -5.19 -12.58
N LYS A 440 19.75 -4.82 -12.36
CA LYS A 440 18.59 -5.58 -12.77
C LYS A 440 17.80 -4.75 -13.79
N GLY A 441 17.46 -5.37 -14.90
CA GLY A 441 16.72 -4.73 -15.97
C GLY A 441 15.42 -5.47 -16.27
N TYR A 442 14.40 -4.69 -16.60
CA TYR A 442 13.12 -5.14 -17.11
C TYR A 442 12.77 -4.37 -18.37
N MET A 443 12.24 -5.08 -19.34
CA MET A 443 11.78 -4.52 -20.61
C MET A 443 10.28 -4.75 -20.75
N PHE A 444 9.56 -3.73 -21.20
CA PHE A 444 8.11 -3.75 -21.32
C PHE A 444 7.66 -3.37 -22.73
N VAL A 445 6.55 -3.98 -23.16
CA VAL A 445 5.70 -3.49 -24.25
C VAL A 445 4.32 -3.21 -23.65
N GLY A 446 3.89 -1.96 -23.64
CA GLY A 446 2.74 -1.56 -22.85
C GLY A 446 2.96 -1.89 -21.36
N ASP A 447 2.01 -2.59 -20.75
CA ASP A 447 2.07 -2.98 -19.34
C ASP A 447 2.76 -4.33 -19.08
N LYS A 448 3.19 -5.03 -20.15
CA LYS A 448 3.67 -6.41 -20.06
C LYS A 448 5.19 -6.46 -20.04
N VAL A 449 5.77 -7.19 -19.08
CA VAL A 449 7.19 -7.53 -19.10
C VAL A 449 7.43 -8.50 -20.26
N VAL A 450 8.26 -8.12 -21.22
CA VAL A 450 8.66 -8.95 -22.36
C VAL A 450 9.98 -9.67 -22.14
N SER A 451 10.90 -9.04 -21.40
CA SER A 451 12.15 -9.67 -20.96
C SER A 451 12.67 -9.07 -19.66
N GLU A 452 13.49 -9.84 -18.94
CA GLU A 452 14.18 -9.44 -17.72
C GLU A 452 15.56 -10.07 -17.65
N ALA A 453 16.52 -9.39 -17.02
CA ALA A 453 17.86 -9.89 -16.77
C ALA A 453 18.51 -9.22 -15.57
N THR A 454 19.47 -9.91 -14.97
CA THR A 454 20.46 -9.32 -14.07
C THR A 454 21.80 -9.34 -14.80
N PHE A 455 22.54 -8.25 -14.78
CA PHE A 455 23.82 -8.16 -15.45
C PHE A 455 24.84 -7.38 -14.64
N THR A 456 26.11 -7.76 -14.80
CA THR A 456 27.24 -7.09 -14.18
C THR A 456 28.16 -6.57 -15.27
N ALA A 457 28.56 -5.32 -15.17
CA ALA A 457 29.46 -4.66 -16.09
C ALA A 457 30.66 -4.07 -15.35
N GLN A 458 31.79 -4.06 -16.02
CA GLN A 458 33.00 -3.34 -15.62
C GLN A 458 33.05 -1.99 -16.33
N ILE A 459 33.37 -0.96 -15.57
CA ILE A 459 33.52 0.41 -16.02
C ILE A 459 34.99 0.75 -15.95
N VAL A 460 35.59 1.07 -17.09
CA VAL A 460 37.04 1.25 -17.24
C VAL A 460 37.29 2.63 -17.84
N LYS A 461 38.22 3.39 -17.23
CA LYS A 461 38.68 4.64 -17.84
C LYS A 461 39.63 4.30 -18.99
N ASN A 462 39.34 4.84 -20.18
CA ASN A 462 40.21 4.71 -21.33
C ASN A 462 41.49 5.54 -21.11
N LYS A 463 42.61 5.06 -21.66
CA LYS A 463 43.90 5.73 -21.55
C LYS A 463 43.93 7.07 -22.28
#